data_bcc1ba77c58e6f386eb45498d652675b
#
_entry.id   bcc1ba77c58e6f386eb45498d652675b
#
_cell.length_a   1.000
_cell.length_b   1.000
_cell.length_c   1.000
_cell.angle_alpha   90.00
_cell.angle_beta   90.00
_cell.angle_gamma   90.00
#
_symmetry.space_group_name_H-M   'P 1'
#
loop_
_entity.id
_entity.type
_entity.pdbx_description
1 polymer ?
#
loop_
_entity_poly.entity_id
_entity_poly.type
_entity_poly.pdbx_seq_one_letter_code
_entity_poly.pdbx_strand_id
1 'polypeptide(L)'
;MIDLSKALDFQGYLNKSTEEQKEKLLKTYESTKLSKQAEEEIKKLDKNVNVVVFSEGYCPDCVVTLPYVKRMQELNSNIKVFYYGMNGNKELLEEYTGTSRIPTVMTFTEDMKPKGAYVEVPQPIAEKAAILPSDKQKELIKEYREGKYNDLIENELLDIIK
;
A
#
# COMPACT_ATOMS: atom_id res chain seq x y z
N MET A 1 16.61 -8.67 -8.27
CA MET A 1 15.85 -9.43 -7.25
C MET A 1 15.77 -8.63 -5.96
N ILE A 2 14.61 -8.65 -5.32
CA ILE A 2 14.39 -7.91 -4.08
C ILE A 2 15.07 -8.67 -2.93
N ASP A 3 15.90 -7.96 -2.17
CA ASP A 3 16.57 -8.52 -1.00
C ASP A 3 15.74 -8.19 0.25
N LEU A 4 14.93 -9.14 0.69
CA LEU A 4 14.03 -8.96 1.82
C LEU A 4 14.76 -8.72 3.15
N SER A 5 16.04 -9.11 3.24
CA SER A 5 16.83 -8.88 4.46
C SER A 5 17.10 -7.40 4.74
N LYS A 6 16.97 -6.55 3.72
CA LYS A 6 17.18 -5.11 3.82
C LYS A 6 15.90 -4.33 4.13
N ALA A 7 14.77 -5.01 4.18
CA ALA A 7 13.49 -4.39 4.45
C ALA A 7 13.34 -4.00 5.92
N LEU A 8 12.45 -3.05 6.14
CA LEU A 8 12.02 -2.65 7.48
C LEU A 8 10.68 -3.31 7.79
N ASP A 9 10.42 -3.52 9.07
CA ASP A 9 9.06 -3.80 9.52
C ASP A 9 8.31 -2.47 9.69
N PHE A 10 7.05 -2.53 10.09
CA PHE A 10 6.23 -1.32 10.24
C PHE A 10 6.84 -0.33 11.25
N GLN A 11 7.34 -0.82 12.38
CA GLN A 11 7.95 0.03 13.39
C GLN A 11 9.23 0.71 12.86
N GLY A 12 10.05 -0.03 12.14
CA GLY A 12 11.25 0.50 11.49
C GLY A 12 10.91 1.57 10.47
N TYR A 13 9.85 1.36 9.71
CA TYR A 13 9.35 2.35 8.76
C TYR A 13 8.89 3.63 9.49
N LEU A 14 8.12 3.48 10.57
CA LEU A 14 7.68 4.63 11.38
C LEU A 14 8.87 5.41 11.95
N ASN A 15 9.91 4.71 12.38
CA ASN A 15 11.09 5.35 12.99
C ASN A 15 11.88 6.21 12.01
N LYS A 16 11.74 5.97 10.71
CA LYS A 16 12.35 6.79 9.66
C LYS A 16 11.53 8.03 9.31
N SER A 17 10.29 8.09 9.74
CA SER A 17 9.40 9.23 9.49
C SER A 17 9.64 10.32 10.56
N THR A 18 9.27 11.57 10.22
CA THR A 18 9.24 12.63 11.23
C THR A 18 8.13 12.35 12.23
N GLU A 19 8.17 12.99 13.40
CA GLU A 19 7.10 12.83 14.39
C GLU A 19 5.72 13.21 13.83
N GLU A 20 5.66 14.28 13.05
CA GLU A 20 4.42 14.73 12.39
C GLU A 20 3.89 13.70 11.39
N GLN A 21 4.77 13.15 10.57
CA GLN A 21 4.40 12.12 9.59
C GLN A 21 3.92 10.85 10.27
N LYS A 22 4.62 10.41 11.30
CA LYS A 22 4.29 9.23 12.10
C LYS A 22 2.92 9.39 12.76
N GLU A 23 2.67 10.54 13.38
CA GLU A 23 1.40 10.85 14.04
C GLU A 23 0.23 10.81 13.06
N LYS A 24 0.42 11.39 11.88
CA LYS A 24 -0.60 11.41 10.82
C LYS A 24 -0.92 10.00 10.32
N LEU A 25 0.10 9.19 10.10
CA LEU A 25 -0.10 7.80 9.65
C LEU A 25 -0.83 6.97 10.72
N LEU A 26 -0.43 7.09 11.98
CA LEU A 26 -1.07 6.35 13.07
C LEU A 26 -2.51 6.79 13.30
N LYS A 27 -2.81 8.06 13.15
CA LYS A 27 -4.19 8.57 13.24
C LYS A 27 -5.06 8.00 12.12
N THR A 28 -4.54 7.97 10.90
CA THR A 28 -5.24 7.37 9.77
C THR A 28 -5.44 5.87 9.98
N TYR A 29 -4.43 5.19 10.49
CA TYR A 29 -4.51 3.77 10.85
C TYR A 29 -5.64 3.51 11.84
N GLU A 30 -5.76 4.32 12.88
CA GLU A 30 -6.82 4.17 13.88
C GLU A 30 -8.22 4.30 13.28
N SER A 31 -8.40 5.17 12.30
CA SER A 31 -9.69 5.37 11.63
C SER A 31 -9.95 4.39 10.50
N THR A 32 -8.94 3.62 10.08
CA THR A 32 -9.05 2.65 9.00
C THR A 32 -9.62 1.34 9.51
N LYS A 33 -10.72 0.89 8.90
CA LYS A 33 -11.38 -0.37 9.27
C LYS A 33 -11.64 -1.18 8.02
N LEU A 34 -11.33 -2.48 8.11
CA LEU A 34 -11.66 -3.41 7.03
C LEU A 34 -13.15 -3.71 7.05
N SER A 35 -13.72 -3.94 5.88
CA SER A 35 -15.09 -4.46 5.78
C SER A 35 -15.11 -5.88 6.34
N LYS A 36 -16.31 -6.31 6.76
CA LYS A 36 -16.49 -7.68 7.27
C LYS A 36 -16.11 -8.73 6.25
N GLN A 37 -16.44 -8.48 4.98
CA GLN A 37 -16.08 -9.38 3.88
C GLN A 37 -14.57 -9.49 3.73
N ALA A 38 -13.85 -8.36 3.75
CA ALA A 38 -12.39 -8.37 3.64
C ALA A 38 -11.76 -9.11 4.82
N GLU A 39 -12.25 -8.88 6.03
CA GLU A 39 -11.76 -9.60 7.21
C GLU A 39 -11.91 -11.11 7.06
N GLU A 40 -13.07 -11.57 6.61
CA GLU A 40 -13.33 -12.99 6.41
C GLU A 40 -12.40 -13.60 5.37
N GLU A 41 -12.21 -12.93 4.24
CA GLU A 41 -11.34 -13.41 3.17
C GLU A 41 -9.88 -13.44 3.60
N ILE A 42 -9.40 -12.43 4.33
CA ILE A 42 -8.04 -12.40 4.84
C ILE A 42 -7.82 -13.52 5.85
N LYS A 43 -8.76 -13.75 6.75
CA LYS A 43 -8.64 -14.82 7.76
C LYS A 43 -8.57 -16.22 7.15
N LYS A 44 -9.11 -16.41 5.95
CA LYS A 44 -9.10 -17.70 5.25
C LYS A 44 -7.81 -18.01 4.51
N LEU A 45 -6.88 -17.07 4.39
CA LEU A 45 -5.63 -17.31 3.68
C LEU A 45 -4.82 -18.38 4.40
N ASP A 46 -4.50 -19.44 3.68
CA ASP A 46 -3.78 -20.60 4.20
C ASP A 46 -2.36 -20.75 3.65
N LYS A 47 -1.94 -19.82 2.80
CA LYS A 47 -0.60 -19.81 2.22
C LYS A 47 0.12 -18.51 2.55
N ASN A 48 1.43 -18.60 2.74
CA ASN A 48 2.24 -17.42 2.96
C ASN A 48 2.24 -16.51 1.72
N VAL A 49 2.10 -15.22 1.95
CA VAL A 49 2.25 -14.19 0.93
C VAL A 49 3.23 -13.15 1.44
N ASN A 50 4.19 -12.82 0.59
CA ASN A 50 5.13 -11.72 0.86
C ASN A 50 4.59 -10.45 0.21
N VAL A 51 4.40 -9.43 1.02
CA VAL A 51 3.90 -8.12 0.59
C VAL A 51 5.05 -7.13 0.70
N VAL A 52 5.46 -6.57 -0.42
CA VAL A 52 6.57 -5.62 -0.50
C VAL A 52 6.01 -4.23 -0.75
N VAL A 53 6.31 -3.29 0.14
CA VAL A 53 5.76 -1.93 0.10
C VAL A 53 6.88 -0.92 -0.10
N PHE A 54 6.76 -0.09 -1.13
CA PHE A 54 7.62 1.08 -1.32
C PHE A 54 6.82 2.32 -0.95
N SER A 55 7.35 3.11 -0.03
CA SER A 55 6.64 4.25 0.56
C SER A 55 7.60 5.27 1.13
N GLU A 56 7.11 6.50 1.30
CA GLU A 56 7.82 7.56 2.04
C GLU A 56 6.86 8.25 3.00
N GLY A 57 7.36 8.67 4.15
CA GLY A 57 6.53 9.29 5.17
C GLY A 57 5.82 10.58 4.75
N TYR A 58 6.38 11.30 3.78
CA TYR A 58 5.81 12.56 3.28
C TYR A 58 4.69 12.35 2.23
N CYS A 59 4.46 11.14 1.79
CA CYS A 59 3.55 10.85 0.68
C CYS A 59 2.10 10.74 1.15
N PRO A 60 1.19 11.64 0.74
CA PRO A 60 -0.21 11.58 1.17
C PRO A 60 -0.95 10.33 0.73
N ASP A 61 -0.63 9.82 -0.46
CA ASP A 61 -1.26 8.60 -0.98
C ASP A 61 -0.79 7.36 -0.21
N CYS A 62 0.44 7.40 0.32
CA CYS A 62 0.94 6.35 1.21
C CYS A 62 0.18 6.34 2.54
N VAL A 63 -0.17 7.51 3.06
CA VAL A 63 -0.90 7.64 4.33
C VAL A 63 -2.27 6.98 4.26
N VAL A 64 -2.96 7.05 3.12
CA VAL A 64 -4.29 6.41 2.94
C VAL A 64 -4.19 4.90 2.74
N THR A 65 -3.11 4.45 2.09
CA THR A 65 -2.97 3.05 1.64
C THR A 65 -2.35 2.13 2.70
N LEU A 66 -1.26 2.55 3.33
CA LEU A 66 -0.52 1.71 4.27
C LEU A 66 -1.35 1.18 5.44
N PRO A 67 -2.26 1.95 6.02
CA PRO A 67 -3.12 1.43 7.09
C PRO A 67 -3.90 0.18 6.69
N TYR A 68 -4.36 0.07 5.45
CA TYR A 68 -5.06 -1.13 4.97
C TYR A 68 -4.14 -2.34 4.95
N VAL A 69 -2.92 -2.17 4.48
CA VAL A 69 -1.91 -3.26 4.48
C VAL A 69 -1.65 -3.72 5.91
N LYS A 70 -1.48 -2.78 6.83
CA LYS A 70 -1.23 -3.10 8.24
C LYS A 70 -2.41 -3.83 8.88
N ARG A 71 -3.65 -3.38 8.63
CA ARG A 71 -4.85 -4.04 9.14
C ARG A 71 -4.98 -5.47 8.63
N MET A 72 -4.69 -5.69 7.35
CA MET A 72 -4.73 -7.03 6.77
C MET A 72 -3.66 -7.94 7.38
N GLN A 73 -2.45 -7.43 7.58
CA GLN A 73 -1.36 -8.17 8.21
C GLN A 73 -1.72 -8.63 9.63
N GLU A 74 -2.40 -7.77 10.38
CA GLU A 74 -2.78 -8.07 11.77
C GLU A 74 -3.76 -9.25 11.89
N LEU A 75 -4.53 -9.50 10.85
CA LEU A 75 -5.55 -10.56 10.85
C LEU A 75 -5.01 -11.94 10.50
N ASN A 76 -3.85 -12.02 9.85
CA ASN A 76 -3.34 -13.31 9.38
C ASN A 76 -1.81 -13.30 9.31
N SER A 77 -1.19 -14.17 10.10
CA SER A 77 0.26 -14.28 10.18
C SER A 77 0.92 -14.81 8.90
N ASN A 78 0.13 -15.33 7.95
CA ASN A 78 0.64 -15.72 6.65
C ASN A 78 1.00 -14.50 5.78
N ILE A 79 0.49 -13.32 6.13
CA ILE A 79 0.81 -12.08 5.41
C ILE A 79 2.07 -11.49 6.05
N LYS A 80 3.16 -11.47 5.28
CA LYS A 80 4.45 -10.93 5.72
C LYS A 80 4.72 -9.66 4.94
N VAL A 81 4.91 -8.55 5.64
CA VAL A 81 5.04 -7.23 5.01
C VAL A 81 6.46 -6.68 5.18
N PHE A 82 7.02 -6.21 4.09
CA PHE A 82 8.39 -5.72 3.99
C PHE A 82 8.36 -4.30 3.45
N TYR A 83 8.83 -3.33 4.24
CA TYR A 83 8.80 -1.92 3.88
C TYR A 83 10.14 -1.42 3.37
N TYR A 84 10.10 -0.66 2.28
CA TYR A 84 11.27 0.02 1.69
C TYR A 84 10.90 1.48 1.45
N GLY A 85 11.90 2.38 1.59
CA GLY A 85 11.78 3.73 1.09
C GLY A 85 11.90 3.75 -0.43
N MET A 86 11.30 4.72 -1.08
CA MET A 86 11.49 4.95 -2.52
C MET A 86 12.87 5.56 -2.76
N ASN A 87 13.32 6.47 -1.88
CA ASN A 87 14.63 7.09 -1.97
C ASN A 87 15.72 6.02 -1.79
N GLY A 88 16.62 5.93 -2.76
CA GLY A 88 17.67 4.91 -2.78
C GLY A 88 17.24 3.59 -3.42
N ASN A 89 15.96 3.43 -3.77
CA ASN A 89 15.43 2.20 -4.37
C ASN A 89 14.65 2.44 -5.67
N LYS A 90 14.80 3.62 -6.27
CA LYS A 90 14.07 3.96 -7.50
C LYS A 90 14.30 3.00 -8.65
N GLU A 91 15.56 2.60 -8.86
CA GLU A 91 15.89 1.68 -9.94
C GLU A 91 15.23 0.32 -9.76
N LEU A 92 15.24 -0.18 -8.54
CA LEU A 92 14.59 -1.44 -8.20
C LEU A 92 13.08 -1.36 -8.44
N LEU A 93 12.47 -0.27 -8.01
CA LEU A 93 11.04 -0.05 -8.19
C LEU A 93 10.67 0.04 -9.67
N GLU A 94 11.44 0.78 -10.46
CA GLU A 94 11.25 0.91 -11.89
C GLU A 94 11.43 -0.42 -12.64
N GLU A 95 12.35 -1.25 -12.18
CA GLU A 95 12.57 -2.59 -12.75
C GLU A 95 11.32 -3.45 -12.64
N TYR A 96 10.61 -3.38 -11.52
CA TYR A 96 9.42 -4.21 -11.29
C TYR A 96 8.13 -3.61 -11.84
N THR A 97 7.97 -2.28 -11.85
CA THR A 97 6.70 -1.64 -12.18
C THR A 97 6.76 -0.68 -13.37
N GLY A 98 7.96 -0.38 -13.86
CA GLY A 98 8.16 0.61 -14.94
C GLY A 98 8.06 2.06 -14.46
N THR A 99 7.88 2.31 -13.18
CA THR A 99 7.72 3.65 -12.62
C THR A 99 8.29 3.70 -11.20
N SER A 100 8.57 4.89 -10.70
CA SER A 100 9.00 5.09 -9.31
C SER A 100 7.90 5.72 -8.45
N ARG A 101 6.64 5.57 -8.83
CA ARG A 101 5.51 6.10 -8.07
C ARG A 101 5.27 5.33 -6.77
N ILE A 102 4.83 6.03 -5.74
CA ILE A 102 4.51 5.47 -4.43
C ILE A 102 3.11 5.90 -3.98
N PRO A 103 2.40 5.11 -3.16
CA PRO A 103 2.85 3.81 -2.67
C PRO A 103 2.84 2.77 -3.79
N THR A 104 3.77 1.84 -3.75
CA THR A 104 3.69 0.63 -4.55
C THR A 104 3.64 -0.55 -3.60
N VAL A 105 2.63 -1.39 -3.79
CA VAL A 105 2.46 -2.62 -3.02
C VAL A 105 2.52 -3.79 -4.00
N MET A 106 3.50 -4.64 -3.84
CA MET A 106 3.65 -5.82 -4.69
C MET A 106 3.50 -7.07 -3.84
N THR A 107 2.82 -8.07 -4.38
CA THR A 107 2.66 -9.34 -3.68
C THR A 107 3.37 -10.47 -4.42
N PHE A 108 3.92 -11.37 -3.63
CA PHE A 108 4.68 -12.51 -4.10
C PHE A 108 4.28 -13.75 -3.32
N THR A 109 4.44 -14.90 -3.95
CA THR A 109 4.31 -16.19 -3.23
C THR A 109 5.46 -16.34 -2.25
N GLU A 110 5.40 -17.38 -1.42
CA GLU A 110 6.48 -17.67 -0.45
C GLU A 110 7.85 -17.82 -1.14
N ASP A 111 7.86 -18.40 -2.33
CA ASP A 111 9.09 -18.56 -3.14
C ASP A 111 9.36 -17.37 -4.08
N MET A 112 8.75 -16.23 -3.79
CA MET A 112 8.98 -14.95 -4.48
C MET A 112 8.56 -14.90 -5.95
N LYS A 113 7.55 -15.66 -6.32
CA LYS A 113 6.91 -15.52 -7.63
C LYS A 113 5.91 -14.37 -7.58
N PRO A 114 5.91 -13.45 -8.56
CA PRO A 114 4.98 -12.33 -8.58
C PRO A 114 3.52 -12.78 -8.59
N LYS A 115 2.69 -12.12 -7.81
CA LYS A 115 1.23 -12.32 -7.77
C LYS A 115 0.48 -11.12 -8.33
N GLY A 116 0.81 -9.91 -7.87
CA GLY A 116 0.14 -8.69 -8.31
C GLY A 116 0.81 -7.44 -7.80
N ALA A 117 0.33 -6.30 -8.27
CA ALA A 117 0.86 -5.00 -7.87
C ALA A 117 -0.24 -3.95 -7.79
N TYR A 118 -0.08 -3.04 -6.83
CA TYR A 118 -0.91 -1.85 -6.65
C TYR A 118 0.04 -0.66 -6.73
N VAL A 119 -0.21 0.25 -7.67
CA VAL A 119 0.70 1.38 -7.92
C VAL A 119 -0.03 2.70 -7.73
N GLU A 120 0.38 3.47 -6.74
CA GLU A 120 -0.03 4.82 -6.41
C GLU A 120 -1.49 4.95 -5.94
N VAL A 121 -2.44 4.65 -6.81
CA VAL A 121 -3.88 4.73 -6.52
C VAL A 121 -4.60 3.53 -7.15
N PRO A 122 -5.82 3.23 -6.70
CA PRO A 122 -6.60 2.17 -7.34
C PRO A 122 -6.81 2.44 -8.83
N GLN A 123 -6.85 1.36 -9.62
CA GLN A 123 -7.00 1.44 -11.07
C GLN A 123 -8.17 2.33 -11.50
N PRO A 124 -9.39 2.22 -10.92
CA PRO A 124 -10.50 3.10 -11.29
C PRO A 124 -10.22 4.58 -11.06
N ILE A 125 -9.45 4.92 -10.03
CA ILE A 125 -9.08 6.32 -9.75
C ILE A 125 -8.07 6.82 -10.79
N ALA A 126 -7.08 6.00 -11.13
CA ALA A 126 -6.09 6.34 -12.15
C ALA A 126 -6.76 6.60 -13.51
N GLU A 127 -7.68 5.71 -13.91
CA GLU A 127 -8.41 5.82 -15.17
C GLU A 127 -9.29 7.07 -15.21
N LYS A 128 -10.00 7.36 -14.13
CA LYS A 128 -10.85 8.55 -14.03
C LYS A 128 -10.03 9.82 -14.05
N ALA A 129 -8.91 9.87 -13.35
CA ALA A 129 -8.02 11.03 -13.34
C ALA A 129 -7.45 11.34 -14.71
N ALA A 130 -7.13 10.30 -15.50
CA ALA A 130 -6.50 10.45 -16.80
C ALA A 130 -7.38 11.19 -17.83
N ILE A 131 -8.71 11.17 -17.67
CA ILE A 131 -9.64 11.80 -18.61
C ILE A 131 -10.24 13.11 -18.10
N LEU A 132 -9.91 13.51 -16.87
CA LEU A 132 -10.44 14.74 -16.27
C LEU A 132 -9.52 15.94 -16.56
N PRO A 133 -10.11 17.17 -16.70
CA PRO A 133 -9.30 18.38 -16.74
C PRO A 133 -8.58 18.61 -15.41
N SER A 134 -7.50 19.39 -15.45
CA SER A 134 -6.58 19.58 -14.31
C SER A 134 -7.25 19.95 -12.99
N ASP A 135 -8.22 20.86 -13.02
CA ASP A 135 -8.95 21.29 -11.82
C ASP A 135 -9.79 20.17 -11.22
N LYS A 136 -10.39 19.35 -12.07
CA LYS A 136 -11.18 18.18 -11.65
C LYS A 136 -10.30 17.04 -11.16
N GLN A 137 -9.11 16.86 -11.73
CA GLN A 137 -8.14 15.90 -11.23
C GLN A 137 -7.74 16.23 -9.79
N LYS A 138 -7.44 17.49 -9.51
CA LYS A 138 -7.06 17.95 -8.17
C LYS A 138 -8.18 17.71 -7.16
N GLU A 139 -9.42 17.95 -7.56
CA GLU A 139 -10.59 17.70 -6.72
C GLU A 139 -10.75 16.19 -6.41
N LEU A 140 -10.61 15.35 -7.43
CA LEU A 140 -10.69 13.91 -7.28
C LEU A 140 -9.61 13.38 -6.32
N ILE A 141 -8.36 13.82 -6.50
CA ILE A 141 -7.25 13.40 -5.65
C ILE A 141 -7.45 13.87 -4.22
N LYS A 142 -7.95 15.08 -4.02
CA LYS A 142 -8.27 15.59 -2.69
C LYS A 142 -9.30 14.70 -1.99
N GLU A 143 -10.40 14.37 -2.68
CA GLU A 143 -11.44 13.48 -2.15
C GLU A 143 -10.89 12.09 -1.86
N TYR A 144 -10.03 11.57 -2.73
CA TYR A 144 -9.36 10.30 -2.54
C TYR A 144 -8.53 10.30 -1.25
N ARG A 145 -7.75 11.34 -1.03
CA ARG A 145 -6.91 11.47 0.17
C ARG A 145 -7.72 11.70 1.45
N GLU A 146 -8.94 12.16 1.33
CA GLU A 146 -9.88 12.32 2.45
C GLU A 146 -10.58 11.01 2.82
N GLY A 147 -10.35 9.94 2.07
CA GLY A 147 -10.90 8.61 2.37
C GLY A 147 -12.18 8.26 1.66
N LYS A 148 -12.63 9.07 0.72
CA LYS A 148 -13.91 8.86 0.02
C LYS A 148 -13.95 7.58 -0.82
N TYR A 149 -12.79 7.09 -1.25
CA TYR A 149 -12.66 5.92 -2.12
C TYR A 149 -11.90 4.78 -1.46
N ASN A 150 -11.92 4.71 -0.14
CA ASN A 150 -11.19 3.71 0.63
C ASN A 150 -11.62 2.27 0.31
N ASP A 151 -12.87 2.07 -0.08
CA ASP A 151 -13.37 0.77 -0.52
C ASP A 151 -12.59 0.24 -1.74
N LEU A 152 -12.18 1.13 -2.65
CA LEU A 152 -11.38 0.74 -3.82
C LEU A 152 -9.97 0.32 -3.43
N ILE A 153 -9.38 0.97 -2.43
CA ILE A 153 -8.06 0.58 -1.88
C ILE A 153 -8.17 -0.83 -1.30
N GLU A 154 -9.14 -1.05 -0.45
CA GLU A 154 -9.36 -2.35 0.19
C GLU A 154 -9.54 -3.46 -0.83
N ASN A 155 -10.43 -3.25 -1.82
CA ASN A 155 -10.73 -4.24 -2.83
C ASN A 155 -9.50 -4.62 -3.66
N GLU A 156 -8.74 -3.62 -4.09
CA GLU A 156 -7.58 -3.88 -4.95
C GLU A 156 -6.44 -4.56 -4.19
N LEU A 157 -6.19 -4.14 -2.95
CA LEU A 157 -5.19 -4.80 -2.11
C LEU A 157 -5.60 -6.24 -1.80
N LEU A 158 -6.87 -6.46 -1.50
CA LEU A 158 -7.38 -7.80 -1.24
C LEU A 158 -7.17 -8.71 -2.46
N ASP A 159 -7.44 -8.21 -3.65
CA ASP A 159 -7.29 -8.98 -4.89
C ASP A 159 -5.85 -9.44 -5.14
N ILE A 160 -4.86 -8.61 -4.81
CA ILE A 160 -3.46 -8.98 -5.03
C ILE A 160 -2.87 -9.82 -3.90
N ILE A 161 -3.49 -9.81 -2.71
CA ILE A 161 -3.02 -10.56 -1.55
C ILE A 161 -3.56 -12.00 -1.55
N LYS A 162 -4.80 -12.20 -1.90
CA LYS A 162 -5.42 -13.53 -1.87
C LYS A 162 -5.11 -14.44 -3.08
#